data_9c66224d44b568d396f081c99c2eee1c
#
_entry.id   9c66224d44b568d396f081c99c2eee1c
#
_cell.length_a   1.000
_cell.length_b   1.000
_cell.length_c   1.000
_cell.angle_alpha   90.00
_cell.angle_beta   90.00
_cell.angle_gamma   90.00
#
_symmetry.space_group_name_H-M   'P 1'
#
loop_
_entity.id
_entity.type
_entity.pdbx_description
1 polymer ?
#
loop_
_entity_poly.entity_id
_entity_poly.type
_entity_poly.pdbx_seq_one_letter_code
_entity_poly.pdbx_strand_id
1 'polypeptide(L)'
;TVALSAASQGAVTGGVWDELVANHLLPDTFGAQELDTNTAVTDIQAKVLELKTLIEELSDSIGGGGGGGLTPAEALSQVRVANLALQKLGATEIVSMDEDTRERRAITRCYTMLRDRELRAHSWNFSIKRAVLAPSSVAPAFEFAKAFPLPSDCLRPLPPARDVDWTIEYHNGSKHILTNEGTVIYLRYVSRVTDETQFDPLFADMLACKIAWHCCEEITQSNQKKADIEREYDKARADAKRINAFEQATPPEPEPPWLTGRYAGDRGQNWRRFGGS
;
A
#
# COMPACT_ATOMS: atom_id res chain seq x y z
N THR A 1 10.10 -55.58 -36.00
CA THR A 1 10.15 -54.12 -36.09
C THR A 1 10.25 -53.74 -37.59
N VAL A 2 9.13 -53.45 -38.23
CA VAL A 2 9.09 -53.03 -39.59
C VAL A 2 9.29 -51.50 -39.57
N ALA A 3 10.46 -51.06 -40.05
CA ALA A 3 10.71 -49.63 -40.26
C ALA A 3 9.91 -49.14 -41.47
N LEU A 4 8.98 -48.24 -41.27
CA LEU A 4 8.27 -47.56 -42.33
C LEU A 4 9.26 -46.72 -43.15
N SER A 5 9.13 -46.75 -44.48
CA SER A 5 9.97 -45.95 -45.39
C SER A 5 9.71 -44.45 -45.18
N ALA A 6 10.70 -43.59 -45.43
CA ALA A 6 10.58 -42.14 -45.29
C ALA A 6 9.42 -41.52 -46.10
N ALA A 7 9.08 -42.13 -47.23
CA ALA A 7 7.95 -41.72 -48.06
C ALA A 7 6.59 -41.98 -47.44
N SER A 8 6.43 -43.07 -46.65
CA SER A 8 5.19 -43.38 -45.96
C SER A 8 5.00 -42.54 -44.69
N GLN A 9 6.09 -42.13 -44.05
CA GLN A 9 6.06 -41.23 -42.89
C GLN A 9 5.67 -39.80 -43.31
N GLY A 10 6.14 -39.29 -44.44
CA GLY A 10 5.78 -37.98 -44.96
C GLY A 10 4.30 -37.87 -45.38
N ALA A 11 3.75 -38.94 -45.98
CA ALA A 11 2.35 -38.97 -46.39
C ALA A 11 1.38 -39.04 -45.16
N VAL A 12 1.77 -39.78 -44.12
CA VAL A 12 0.95 -39.88 -42.92
C VAL A 12 0.97 -38.57 -42.09
N THR A 13 2.11 -37.88 -42.03
CA THR A 13 2.21 -36.60 -41.31
C THR A 13 1.51 -35.48 -42.06
N GLY A 14 1.59 -35.41 -43.38
CA GLY A 14 0.89 -34.38 -44.18
C GLY A 14 -0.64 -34.50 -44.06
N GLY A 15 -1.18 -35.71 -44.22
CA GLY A 15 -2.62 -35.95 -44.09
C GLY A 15 -3.19 -35.65 -42.69
N VAL A 16 -2.43 -35.94 -41.66
CA VAL A 16 -2.83 -35.62 -40.27
C VAL A 16 -2.83 -34.12 -40.02
N TRP A 17 -1.87 -33.37 -40.57
CA TRP A 17 -1.83 -31.91 -40.43
C TRP A 17 -2.93 -31.22 -41.24
N ASP A 18 -3.21 -31.72 -42.48
CA ASP A 18 -4.30 -31.19 -43.30
C ASP A 18 -5.67 -31.44 -42.67
N GLU A 19 -5.87 -32.58 -42.02
CA GLU A 19 -7.10 -32.91 -41.30
C GLU A 19 -7.23 -32.08 -40.02
N LEU A 20 -6.13 -31.81 -39.28
CA LEU A 20 -6.10 -30.94 -38.14
C LEU A 20 -6.43 -29.50 -38.51
N VAL A 21 -5.85 -28.96 -39.57
CA VAL A 21 -6.13 -27.61 -40.05
C VAL A 21 -7.57 -27.47 -40.53
N ALA A 22 -8.11 -28.48 -41.27
CA ALA A 22 -9.51 -28.47 -41.69
C ALA A 22 -10.49 -28.52 -40.52
N ASN A 23 -10.19 -29.29 -39.48
CA ASN A 23 -11.02 -29.39 -38.27
C ASN A 23 -10.97 -28.13 -37.42
N HIS A 24 -9.86 -27.38 -37.45
CA HIS A 24 -9.75 -26.11 -36.72
C HIS A 24 -10.53 -24.96 -37.39
N LEU A 25 -10.94 -25.11 -38.62
CA LEU A 25 -11.78 -24.14 -39.35
C LEU A 25 -13.29 -24.43 -39.25
N LEU A 26 -13.70 -25.54 -38.61
CA LEU A 26 -15.11 -25.85 -38.36
C LEU A 26 -15.66 -25.07 -37.14
N PRO A 27 -16.99 -24.79 -37.08
CA PRO A 27 -17.60 -23.94 -36.04
C PRO A 27 -17.33 -24.34 -34.61
N ASP A 28 -17.01 -25.58 -34.31
CA ASP A 28 -16.73 -26.06 -32.96
C ASP A 28 -15.25 -26.40 -32.72
N THR A 29 -14.35 -25.93 -33.57
CA THR A 29 -12.93 -26.19 -33.45
C THR A 29 -12.19 -25.02 -32.81
N PHE A 30 -10.96 -25.24 -32.30
CA PHE A 30 -10.15 -24.23 -31.65
C PHE A 30 -9.97 -22.94 -32.46
N GLY A 31 -9.80 -23.03 -33.80
CA GLY A 31 -9.69 -21.86 -34.66
C GLY A 31 -11.00 -21.06 -34.78
N ALA A 32 -12.17 -21.74 -34.79
CA ALA A 32 -13.46 -21.08 -34.79
C ALA A 32 -13.76 -20.42 -33.41
N GLN A 33 -13.31 -21.05 -32.33
CA GLN A 33 -13.39 -20.46 -30.96
C GLN A 33 -12.49 -19.21 -30.85
N GLU A 34 -11.35 -19.17 -31.51
CA GLU A 34 -10.46 -18.00 -31.51
C GLU A 34 -11.07 -16.81 -32.26
N LEU A 35 -11.77 -17.08 -33.39
CA LEU A 35 -12.54 -16.06 -34.11
C LEU A 35 -13.74 -15.57 -33.33
N ASP A 36 -14.47 -16.47 -32.65
CA ASP A 36 -15.60 -16.11 -31.76
C ASP A 36 -15.15 -15.32 -30.54
N THR A 37 -13.99 -15.65 -29.96
CA THR A 37 -13.43 -14.89 -28.83
C THR A 37 -13.00 -13.50 -29.24
N ASN A 38 -12.45 -13.29 -30.43
CA ASN A 38 -12.12 -11.97 -30.93
C ASN A 38 -13.37 -11.12 -31.19
N THR A 39 -14.42 -11.71 -31.74
CA THR A 39 -15.71 -11.03 -31.90
C THR A 39 -16.33 -10.70 -30.54
N ALA A 40 -16.28 -11.63 -29.60
CA ALA A 40 -16.74 -11.41 -28.23
C ALA A 40 -15.92 -10.32 -27.49
N VAL A 41 -14.60 -10.24 -27.72
CA VAL A 41 -13.74 -9.19 -27.16
C VAL A 41 -14.10 -7.81 -27.73
N THR A 42 -14.36 -7.70 -29.03
CA THR A 42 -14.80 -6.43 -29.64
C THR A 42 -16.18 -6.00 -29.15
N ASP A 43 -17.10 -6.93 -28.96
CA ASP A 43 -18.43 -6.67 -28.38
C ASP A 43 -18.35 -6.24 -26.92
N ILE A 44 -17.47 -6.86 -26.14
CA ILE A 44 -17.20 -6.47 -24.75
C ILE A 44 -16.58 -5.07 -24.71
N GLN A 45 -15.65 -4.77 -25.61
CA GLN A 45 -15.04 -3.42 -25.68
C GLN A 45 -16.07 -2.35 -26.05
N ALA A 46 -16.97 -2.64 -27.00
CA ALA A 46 -18.07 -1.74 -27.34
C ALA A 46 -19.04 -1.51 -26.16
N LYS A 47 -19.40 -2.56 -25.44
CA LYS A 47 -20.25 -2.46 -24.23
C LYS A 47 -19.56 -1.74 -23.09
N VAL A 48 -18.24 -1.90 -22.93
CA VAL A 48 -17.45 -1.16 -21.94
C VAL A 48 -17.43 0.34 -22.26
N LEU A 49 -17.35 0.69 -23.54
CA LEU A 49 -17.40 2.08 -23.97
C LEU A 49 -18.79 2.68 -23.75
N GLU A 50 -19.86 1.94 -24.05
CA GLU A 50 -21.24 2.33 -23.80
C GLU A 50 -21.53 2.48 -22.30
N LEU A 51 -21.01 1.59 -21.46
CA LEU A 51 -21.09 1.69 -20.00
C LEU A 51 -20.34 2.93 -19.47
N LYS A 52 -19.19 3.26 -20.07
CA LYS A 52 -18.47 4.49 -19.68
C LYS A 52 -19.26 5.74 -19.99
N THR A 53 -19.87 5.84 -21.16
CA THR A 53 -20.74 6.99 -21.51
C THR A 53 -21.96 7.08 -20.63
N LEU A 54 -22.60 5.95 -20.28
CA LEU A 54 -23.71 5.92 -19.35
C LEU A 54 -23.30 6.30 -17.91
N ILE A 55 -22.09 5.93 -17.49
CA ILE A 55 -21.55 6.34 -16.19
C ILE A 55 -21.27 7.85 -16.18
N GLU A 56 -20.77 8.42 -17.26
CA GLU A 56 -20.57 9.88 -17.40
C GLU A 56 -21.91 10.61 -17.40
N GLU A 57 -22.91 10.14 -18.15
CA GLU A 57 -24.27 10.72 -18.15
C GLU A 57 -24.97 10.59 -16.79
N LEU A 58 -24.79 9.45 -16.09
CA LEU A 58 -25.28 9.27 -14.73
C LEU A 58 -24.56 10.18 -13.73
N SER A 59 -23.25 10.36 -13.88
CA SER A 59 -22.44 11.27 -13.09
C SER A 59 -22.95 12.71 -13.22
N ASP A 60 -23.25 13.14 -14.43
CA ASP A 60 -23.82 14.48 -14.70
C ASP A 60 -25.26 14.62 -14.19
N SER A 61 -26.04 13.53 -14.23
CA SER A 61 -27.42 13.50 -13.73
C SER A 61 -27.49 13.44 -12.19
N ILE A 62 -26.53 12.81 -11.52
CA ILE A 62 -26.44 12.72 -10.05
C ILE A 62 -25.87 14.00 -9.45
N GLY A 63 -25.20 14.84 -10.21
CA GLY A 63 -24.74 16.16 -9.80
C GLY A 63 -25.82 17.13 -9.35
N GLY A 64 -27.11 16.73 -9.42
CA GLY A 64 -28.27 17.54 -9.04
C GLY A 64 -29.06 17.08 -7.81
N GLY A 65 -28.65 16.04 -7.08
CA GLY A 65 -29.45 15.53 -5.97
C GLY A 65 -28.63 15.03 -4.78
N GLY A 66 -28.73 15.74 -3.66
CA GLY A 66 -28.06 15.57 -2.38
C GLY A 66 -27.93 14.13 -1.85
N GLY A 67 -26.88 13.47 -2.22
CA GLY A 67 -26.37 12.28 -1.53
C GLY A 67 -24.89 12.52 -1.28
N GLY A 68 -24.45 12.55 -0.01
CA GLY A 68 -23.15 12.99 0.48
C GLY A 68 -21.91 12.21 0.03
N GLY A 69 -21.79 11.90 -1.26
CA GLY A 69 -20.55 11.50 -1.87
C GLY A 69 -19.75 12.75 -2.22
N LEU A 70 -18.49 12.81 -1.77
CA LEU A 70 -17.58 13.89 -2.12
C LEU A 70 -17.49 13.98 -3.65
N THR A 71 -17.70 15.20 -4.20
CA THR A 71 -17.42 15.43 -5.63
C THR A 71 -15.91 15.21 -5.88
N PRO A 72 -15.50 14.90 -7.12
CA PRO A 72 -14.08 14.80 -7.45
C PRO A 72 -13.25 16.02 -7.04
N ALA A 73 -13.88 17.18 -6.99
CA ALA A 73 -13.28 18.44 -6.51
C ALA A 73 -13.13 18.47 -4.97
N GLU A 74 -13.93 17.70 -4.23
CA GLU A 74 -13.89 17.62 -2.76
C GLU A 74 -13.00 16.48 -2.27
N ALA A 75 -12.68 15.50 -3.11
CA ALA A 75 -11.74 14.45 -2.78
C ALA A 75 -10.35 15.02 -2.50
N LEU A 76 -9.67 14.47 -1.50
CA LEU A 76 -8.27 14.81 -1.25
C LEU A 76 -7.43 14.48 -2.48
N SER A 77 -6.67 15.45 -2.95
CA SER A 77 -5.74 15.32 -4.05
C SER A 77 -4.46 16.06 -3.72
N GLN A 78 -3.40 15.82 -4.47
CA GLN A 78 -2.14 16.51 -4.29
C GLN A 78 -2.32 18.04 -4.40
N VAL A 79 -3.11 18.51 -5.37
CA VAL A 79 -3.44 19.95 -5.56
C VAL A 79 -4.17 20.49 -4.34
N ARG A 80 -5.13 19.75 -3.80
CA ARG A 80 -5.89 20.20 -2.62
C ARG A 80 -5.00 20.32 -1.38
N VAL A 81 -4.13 19.35 -1.12
CA VAL A 81 -3.16 19.42 -0.01
C VAL A 81 -2.20 20.59 -0.22
N ALA A 82 -1.76 20.82 -1.47
CA ALA A 82 -0.92 21.96 -1.82
C ALA A 82 -1.64 23.30 -1.57
N ASN A 83 -2.91 23.42 -1.97
CA ASN A 83 -3.70 24.63 -1.75
C ASN A 83 -3.99 24.87 -0.27
N LEU A 84 -4.24 23.84 0.53
CA LEU A 84 -4.31 24.01 1.98
C LEU A 84 -3.01 24.60 2.56
N ALA A 85 -1.86 24.19 2.05
CA ALA A 85 -0.57 24.75 2.48
C ALA A 85 -0.41 26.21 2.01
N LEU A 86 -0.80 26.53 0.78
CA LEU A 86 -0.75 27.89 0.24
C LEU A 86 -1.71 28.82 0.97
N GLN A 87 -2.92 28.36 1.32
CA GLN A 87 -3.90 29.10 2.12
C GLN A 87 -3.31 29.49 3.49
N LYS A 88 -2.61 28.56 4.17
CA LYS A 88 -1.93 28.86 5.44
C LYS A 88 -0.83 29.91 5.28
N LEU A 89 -0.21 29.99 4.12
CA LEU A 89 0.77 31.03 3.78
C LEU A 89 0.14 32.37 3.37
N GLY A 90 -1.13 32.36 2.99
CA GLY A 90 -1.80 33.51 2.36
C GLY A 90 -1.32 33.76 0.93
N ALA A 91 -0.88 32.71 0.24
CA ALA A 91 -0.42 32.74 -1.14
C ALA A 91 -1.54 32.34 -2.11
N THR A 92 -1.32 32.59 -3.41
CA THR A 92 -2.29 32.24 -4.47
C THR A 92 -2.39 30.73 -4.63
N GLU A 93 -3.61 30.22 -4.74
CA GLU A 93 -3.89 28.83 -5.02
C GLU A 93 -3.46 28.43 -6.43
N ILE A 94 -3.12 27.17 -6.61
CA ILE A 94 -2.78 26.54 -7.89
C ILE A 94 -3.98 25.71 -8.39
N VAL A 95 -4.19 25.67 -9.69
CA VAL A 95 -5.26 24.86 -10.31
C VAL A 95 -4.74 23.45 -10.65
N SER A 96 -3.47 23.33 -11.04
CA SER A 96 -2.84 22.07 -11.44
C SER A 96 -1.39 21.98 -10.95
N MET A 97 -0.91 20.75 -10.77
CA MET A 97 0.50 20.48 -10.51
C MET A 97 1.40 20.66 -11.75
N ASP A 98 0.82 20.97 -12.92
CA ASP A 98 1.53 21.21 -14.18
C ASP A 98 1.72 22.69 -14.49
N GLU A 99 1.12 23.59 -13.70
CA GLU A 99 1.29 25.05 -13.86
C GLU A 99 2.74 25.48 -13.68
N ASP A 100 3.16 26.54 -14.38
CA ASP A 100 4.48 27.14 -14.19
C ASP A 100 4.44 28.35 -13.26
N THR A 101 3.95 28.17 -12.02
CA THR A 101 3.93 29.18 -10.97
C THR A 101 5.07 28.97 -9.98
N ARG A 102 5.45 30.04 -9.29
CA ARG A 102 6.49 30.00 -8.25
C ARG A 102 6.06 29.10 -7.09
N GLU A 103 4.81 29.23 -6.68
CA GLU A 103 4.17 28.49 -5.60
C GLU A 103 4.19 27.00 -5.88
N ARG A 104 3.76 26.58 -7.08
CA ARG A 104 3.80 25.17 -7.48
C ARG A 104 5.21 24.61 -7.48
N ARG A 105 6.19 25.35 -8.04
CA ARG A 105 7.59 24.92 -8.07
C ARG A 105 8.17 24.73 -6.66
N ALA A 106 7.83 25.63 -5.72
CA ALA A 106 8.26 25.52 -4.33
C ALA A 106 7.69 24.25 -3.68
N ILE A 107 6.40 23.98 -3.85
CA ILE A 107 5.72 22.81 -3.28
C ILE A 107 6.24 21.50 -3.92
N THR A 108 6.32 21.42 -5.24
CA THR A 108 6.72 20.19 -5.95
C THR A 108 8.10 19.71 -5.51
N ARG A 109 9.05 20.63 -5.22
CA ARG A 109 10.38 20.27 -4.76
C ARG A 109 10.40 19.54 -3.42
N CYS A 110 9.45 19.82 -2.54
CA CYS A 110 9.46 19.28 -1.18
C CYS A 110 8.36 18.27 -0.90
N TYR A 111 7.26 18.27 -1.67
CA TYR A 111 6.04 17.50 -1.41
C TYR A 111 6.31 16.02 -1.14
N THR A 112 6.90 15.33 -2.10
CA THR A 112 7.16 13.88 -2.01
C THR A 112 8.04 13.52 -0.83
N MET A 113 9.08 14.32 -0.60
CA MET A 113 10.01 14.11 0.52
C MET A 113 9.31 14.30 1.87
N LEU A 114 8.52 15.35 2.01
CA LEU A 114 7.81 15.65 3.26
C LEU A 114 6.72 14.63 3.53
N ARG A 115 5.95 14.23 2.52
CA ARG A 115 4.96 13.16 2.61
C ARG A 115 5.60 11.86 3.11
N ASP A 116 6.63 11.38 2.44
CA ASP A 116 7.30 10.11 2.79
C ASP A 116 7.95 10.19 4.18
N ARG A 117 8.46 11.36 4.57
CA ARG A 117 9.00 11.62 5.91
C ARG A 117 7.93 11.52 6.99
N GLU A 118 6.79 12.19 6.81
CA GLU A 118 5.69 12.19 7.81
C GLU A 118 5.02 10.81 7.88
N LEU A 119 4.87 10.11 6.76
CA LEU A 119 4.42 8.71 6.75
C LEU A 119 5.38 7.81 7.53
N ARG A 120 6.69 7.94 7.30
CA ARG A 120 7.71 7.14 7.98
C ARG A 120 7.80 7.44 9.48
N ALA A 121 7.54 8.68 9.89
CA ALA A 121 7.73 9.15 11.27
C ALA A 121 6.75 8.51 12.25
N HIS A 122 5.56 8.12 11.81
CA HIS A 122 4.52 7.53 12.65
C HIS A 122 3.85 6.35 11.95
N SER A 123 3.21 5.46 12.73
CA SER A 123 2.46 4.30 12.22
C SER A 123 1.00 4.71 12.02
N TRP A 124 0.73 5.41 10.92
CA TRP A 124 -0.63 5.81 10.56
C TRP A 124 -1.45 4.61 10.15
N ASN A 125 -2.67 4.45 10.67
CA ASN A 125 -3.52 3.28 10.42
C ASN A 125 -3.77 3.06 8.92
N PHE A 126 -4.03 4.12 8.18
CA PHE A 126 -4.25 4.06 6.73
C PHE A 126 -2.99 3.66 5.93
N SER A 127 -1.78 3.82 6.49
CA SER A 127 -0.52 3.48 5.82
C SER A 127 0.01 2.10 6.15
N ILE A 128 -0.62 1.37 7.09
CA ILE A 128 -0.14 0.06 7.53
C ILE A 128 -0.60 -1.03 6.56
N LYS A 129 0.36 -1.71 5.95
CA LYS A 129 0.14 -2.90 5.14
C LYS A 129 0.72 -4.14 5.80
N ARG A 130 0.23 -5.30 5.35
CA ARG A 130 0.71 -6.62 5.75
C ARG A 130 1.22 -7.37 4.53
N ALA A 131 2.37 -8.03 4.67
CA ALA A 131 2.96 -8.86 3.65
C ALA A 131 3.51 -10.16 4.25
N VAL A 132 3.51 -11.21 3.46
CA VAL A 132 4.21 -12.45 3.76
C VAL A 132 5.47 -12.47 2.90
N LEU A 133 6.62 -12.51 3.56
CA LEU A 133 7.92 -12.47 2.90
C LEU A 133 8.50 -13.89 2.83
N ALA A 134 8.96 -14.28 1.63
CA ALA A 134 9.75 -15.48 1.42
C ALA A 134 11.25 -15.13 1.47
N PRO A 135 12.12 -16.07 1.87
CA PRO A 135 13.55 -15.83 1.91
C PRO A 135 14.12 -15.67 0.50
N SER A 136 15.12 -14.81 0.37
CA SER A 136 15.94 -14.67 -0.84
C SER A 136 16.72 -15.95 -1.11
N SER A 137 16.99 -16.23 -2.39
CA SER A 137 17.87 -17.32 -2.79
C SER A 137 19.35 -17.08 -2.43
N VAL A 138 19.72 -15.81 -2.20
CA VAL A 138 21.07 -15.42 -1.79
C VAL A 138 21.07 -15.17 -0.29
N ALA A 139 21.81 -16.00 0.45
CA ALA A 139 21.97 -15.85 1.89
C ALA A 139 23.00 -14.75 2.22
N PRO A 140 22.90 -14.09 3.39
CA PRO A 140 23.94 -13.23 3.91
C PRO A 140 25.27 -13.98 4.08
N ALA A 141 26.40 -13.26 4.02
CA ALA A 141 27.71 -13.89 4.06
C ALA A 141 28.08 -14.45 5.46
N PHE A 142 27.55 -13.84 6.51
CA PHE A 142 27.79 -14.21 7.91
C PHE A 142 26.70 -13.68 8.82
N GLU A 143 26.71 -14.05 10.10
CA GLU A 143 25.83 -13.62 11.20
C GLU A 143 24.37 -14.09 11.08
N PHE A 144 23.72 -13.87 9.94
CA PHE A 144 22.35 -14.29 9.69
C PHE A 144 22.26 -15.35 8.60
N ALA A 145 21.37 -16.31 8.78
CA ALA A 145 21.19 -17.41 7.83
C ALA A 145 20.27 -17.06 6.65
N LYS A 146 19.41 -16.07 6.81
CA LYS A 146 18.34 -15.75 5.82
C LYS A 146 18.17 -14.26 5.63
N ALA A 147 17.86 -13.88 4.38
CA ALA A 147 17.52 -12.53 3.97
C ALA A 147 16.13 -12.51 3.36
N PHE A 148 15.26 -11.60 3.80
CA PHE A 148 13.90 -11.45 3.32
C PHE A 148 13.75 -10.07 2.66
N PRO A 149 13.47 -9.98 1.35
CA PRO A 149 13.35 -8.71 0.65
C PRO A 149 12.15 -7.92 1.14
N LEU A 150 12.36 -6.64 1.46
CA LEU A 150 11.26 -5.74 1.82
C LEU A 150 10.50 -5.31 0.56
N PRO A 151 9.16 -5.12 0.65
CA PRO A 151 8.37 -4.52 -0.43
C PRO A 151 8.93 -3.17 -0.86
N SER A 152 8.84 -2.84 -2.15
CA SER A 152 9.37 -1.59 -2.73
C SER A 152 8.68 -0.33 -2.18
N ASP A 153 7.44 -0.48 -1.71
CA ASP A 153 6.67 0.58 -1.06
C ASP A 153 6.91 0.67 0.46
N CYS A 154 7.78 -0.18 1.02
CA CYS A 154 8.06 -0.19 2.45
C CYS A 154 8.93 1.01 2.86
N LEU A 155 8.33 1.96 3.59
CA LEU A 155 9.04 3.06 4.22
C LEU A 155 9.69 2.65 5.54
N ARG A 156 9.00 1.85 6.35
CA ARG A 156 9.47 1.37 7.65
C ARG A 156 8.79 0.06 8.04
N PRO A 157 9.54 -1.03 8.26
CA PRO A 157 8.99 -2.23 8.87
C PRO A 157 8.62 -1.96 10.33
N LEU A 158 7.57 -2.59 10.80
CA LEU A 158 7.17 -2.60 12.19
C LEU A 158 7.72 -3.87 12.85
N PRO A 159 8.08 -3.81 14.14
CA PRO A 159 8.58 -4.99 14.85
C PRO A 159 7.63 -6.18 14.67
N PRO A 160 8.16 -7.39 14.41
CA PRO A 160 7.35 -8.59 14.40
C PRO A 160 6.73 -8.81 15.79
N ALA A 161 5.59 -9.50 15.84
CA ALA A 161 4.85 -9.74 17.08
C ALA A 161 5.56 -10.71 18.05
N ARG A 162 6.71 -11.27 17.66
CA ARG A 162 7.53 -12.19 18.44
C ARG A 162 8.92 -11.60 18.67
N ASP A 163 9.54 -12.02 19.75
CA ASP A 163 10.93 -11.71 20.09
C ASP A 163 11.86 -12.49 19.15
N VAL A 164 12.12 -11.93 17.99
CA VAL A 164 12.98 -12.51 16.94
C VAL A 164 14.13 -11.54 16.72
N ASP A 165 15.35 -12.04 16.76
CA ASP A 165 16.52 -11.25 16.38
C ASP A 165 16.50 -10.97 14.87
N TRP A 166 16.44 -9.70 14.52
CA TRP A 166 16.42 -9.26 13.14
C TRP A 166 17.08 -7.89 12.97
N THR A 167 17.65 -7.69 11.80
CA THR A 167 18.19 -6.39 11.38
C THR A 167 17.72 -6.03 9.99
N ILE A 168 17.87 -4.74 9.62
CA ILE A 168 17.55 -4.24 8.28
C ILE A 168 18.83 -3.79 7.62
N GLU A 169 19.19 -4.43 6.52
CA GLU A 169 20.38 -4.11 5.77
C GLU A 169 20.11 -4.06 4.26
N TYR A 170 21.04 -3.46 3.54
CA TYR A 170 21.09 -3.57 2.09
C TYR A 170 21.79 -4.87 1.72
N HIS A 171 21.07 -5.77 1.09
CA HIS A 171 21.56 -7.04 0.60
C HIS A 171 21.09 -7.23 -0.85
N ASN A 172 22.00 -7.64 -1.74
CA ASN A 172 21.69 -7.89 -3.15
C ASN A 172 20.88 -6.74 -3.83
N GLY A 173 21.31 -5.49 -3.59
CA GLY A 173 20.75 -4.29 -4.25
C GLY A 173 19.43 -3.75 -3.70
N SER A 174 18.87 -4.37 -2.65
CA SER A 174 17.64 -3.90 -2.00
C SER A 174 17.68 -4.04 -0.48
N LYS A 175 16.71 -3.43 0.20
CA LYS A 175 16.57 -3.56 1.66
C LYS A 175 15.99 -4.93 2.00
N HIS A 176 16.64 -5.61 2.95
CA HIS A 176 16.21 -6.91 3.45
C HIS A 176 16.08 -6.88 4.97
N ILE A 177 15.22 -7.73 5.49
CA ILE A 177 15.27 -8.16 6.88
C ILE A 177 16.19 -9.40 6.92
N LEU A 178 17.23 -9.33 7.73
CA LEU A 178 18.13 -10.45 8.01
C LEU A 178 17.72 -11.07 9.35
N THR A 179 17.63 -12.40 9.40
CA THR A 179 17.28 -13.16 10.60
C THR A 179 17.72 -14.61 10.49
N ASN A 180 17.83 -15.28 11.62
CA ASN A 180 18.10 -16.71 11.69
C ASN A 180 16.83 -17.55 11.71
N GLU A 181 15.68 -16.94 11.93
CA GLU A 181 14.43 -17.65 12.15
C GLU A 181 13.49 -17.64 10.94
N GLY A 182 12.57 -18.60 10.96
CA GLY A 182 11.42 -18.67 10.06
C GLY A 182 11.72 -19.16 8.64
N THR A 183 10.72 -19.77 8.03
CA THR A 183 10.67 -20.05 6.58
C THR A 183 9.96 -18.94 5.83
N VAL A 184 9.11 -18.19 6.53
CA VAL A 184 8.40 -16.99 6.04
C VAL A 184 8.30 -15.98 7.17
N ILE A 185 8.25 -14.69 6.82
CA ILE A 185 8.03 -13.59 7.77
C ILE A 185 6.68 -12.95 7.48
N TYR A 186 5.83 -12.86 8.52
CA TYR A 186 4.60 -12.08 8.48
C TYR A 186 4.91 -10.65 8.91
N LEU A 187 5.09 -9.78 7.92
CA LEU A 187 5.51 -8.41 8.15
C LEU A 187 4.30 -7.46 8.19
N ARG A 188 4.26 -6.59 9.19
CA ARG A 188 3.51 -5.33 9.15
C ARG A 188 4.49 -4.20 8.87
N TYR A 189 4.12 -3.26 8.03
CA TYR A 189 5.00 -2.17 7.68
C TYR A 189 4.21 -0.91 7.32
N VAL A 190 4.86 0.23 7.49
CA VAL A 190 4.38 1.52 6.99
C VAL A 190 4.69 1.58 5.51
N SER A 191 3.66 1.65 4.70
CA SER A 191 3.78 1.74 3.24
C SER A 191 3.85 3.18 2.76
N ARG A 192 4.43 3.37 1.59
CA ARG A 192 4.35 4.64 0.86
C ARG A 192 2.97 4.74 0.23
N VAL A 193 2.13 5.63 0.77
CA VAL A 193 0.82 5.96 0.20
C VAL A 193 1.02 7.14 -0.74
N THR A 194 0.72 6.93 -2.02
CA THR A 194 0.85 7.95 -3.07
C THR A 194 -0.48 8.51 -3.52
N ASP A 195 -1.56 7.86 -3.15
CA ASP A 195 -2.93 8.28 -3.41
C ASP A 195 -3.44 9.07 -2.21
N GLU A 196 -3.59 10.37 -2.38
CA GLU A 196 -4.00 11.30 -1.34
C GLU A 196 -5.45 11.06 -0.86
N THR A 197 -6.28 10.38 -1.64
CA THR A 197 -7.65 10.02 -1.23
C THR A 197 -7.69 9.06 -0.05
N GLN A 198 -6.60 8.32 0.17
CA GLN A 198 -6.44 7.40 1.31
C GLN A 198 -5.97 8.09 2.59
N PHE A 199 -5.59 9.37 2.51
CA PHE A 199 -5.12 10.08 3.69
C PHE A 199 -6.26 10.36 4.67
N ASP A 200 -5.97 10.18 5.95
CA ASP A 200 -6.81 10.73 7.00
C ASP A 200 -6.83 12.27 6.89
N PRO A 201 -8.00 12.93 7.05
CA PRO A 201 -8.12 14.38 6.95
C PRO A 201 -7.19 15.14 7.90
N LEU A 202 -6.96 14.64 9.12
CA LEU A 202 -6.04 15.25 10.09
C LEU A 202 -4.59 15.09 9.66
N PHE A 203 -4.25 13.97 9.02
CA PHE A 203 -2.93 13.77 8.42
C PHE A 203 -2.72 14.75 7.26
N ALA A 204 -3.71 14.95 6.41
CA ALA A 204 -3.63 15.88 5.28
C ALA A 204 -3.43 17.34 5.76
N ASP A 205 -4.15 17.79 6.80
CA ASP A 205 -3.96 19.11 7.39
C ASP A 205 -2.56 19.26 8.03
N MET A 206 -2.12 18.26 8.79
CA MET A 206 -0.76 18.23 9.34
C MET A 206 0.31 18.29 8.23
N LEU A 207 0.14 17.55 7.14
CA LEU A 207 1.05 17.55 6.00
C LEU A 207 1.07 18.92 5.32
N ALA A 208 -0.11 19.56 5.14
CA ALA A 208 -0.23 20.90 4.61
C ALA A 208 0.50 21.94 5.48
N CYS A 209 0.38 21.86 6.82
CA CYS A 209 1.15 22.71 7.74
C CYS A 209 2.66 22.50 7.55
N LYS A 210 3.09 21.26 7.37
CA LYS A 210 4.54 20.94 7.19
C LYS A 210 5.07 21.48 5.88
N ILE A 211 4.30 21.37 4.80
CA ILE A 211 4.65 21.96 3.49
C ILE A 211 4.69 23.47 3.59
N ALA A 212 3.67 24.09 4.21
CA ALA A 212 3.63 25.52 4.44
C ALA A 212 4.85 26.03 5.22
N TRP A 213 5.21 25.34 6.30
CA TRP A 213 6.41 25.68 7.09
C TRP A 213 7.68 25.65 6.26
N HIS A 214 7.83 24.61 5.41
CA HIS A 214 9.03 24.43 4.57
C HIS A 214 9.12 25.48 3.46
N CYS A 215 7.98 25.84 2.86
CA CYS A 215 7.92 26.82 1.76
C CYS A 215 7.79 28.29 2.24
N CYS A 216 7.56 28.50 3.55
CA CYS A 216 7.25 29.82 4.11
C CYS A 216 8.32 30.86 3.79
N GLU A 217 9.57 30.53 3.97
CA GLU A 217 10.69 31.46 3.75
C GLU A 217 10.80 31.87 2.28
N GLU A 218 10.62 30.92 1.36
CA GLU A 218 10.67 31.19 -0.08
C GLU A 218 9.48 32.05 -0.54
N ILE A 219 8.26 31.77 -0.02
CA ILE A 219 7.04 32.42 -0.50
C ILE A 219 6.78 33.73 0.20
N THR A 220 6.89 33.78 1.54
CA THR A 220 6.45 34.93 2.35
C THR A 220 7.59 35.80 2.88
N GLN A 221 8.81 35.26 2.98
CA GLN A 221 9.98 35.89 3.59
C GLN A 221 9.72 36.41 5.02
N SER A 222 8.79 35.78 5.76
CA SER A 222 8.38 36.20 7.11
C SER A 222 8.73 35.15 8.15
N ASN A 223 9.65 35.46 9.04
CA ASN A 223 10.03 34.60 10.17
C ASN A 223 8.89 34.47 11.19
N GLN A 224 8.09 35.54 11.38
CA GLN A 224 6.94 35.50 12.28
C GLN A 224 5.90 34.47 11.78
N LYS A 225 5.56 34.54 10.50
CA LYS A 225 4.62 33.60 9.87
C LYS A 225 5.12 32.15 9.99
N LYS A 226 6.43 31.94 9.79
CA LYS A 226 7.05 30.62 9.93
C LYS A 226 6.89 30.06 11.34
N ALA A 227 7.11 30.88 12.38
CA ALA A 227 6.92 30.46 13.77
C ALA A 227 5.46 30.18 14.12
N ASP A 228 4.51 30.93 13.52
CA ASP A 228 3.07 30.69 13.72
C ASP A 228 2.65 29.35 13.07
N ILE A 229 3.11 29.06 11.85
CA ILE A 229 2.84 27.80 11.16
C ILE A 229 3.48 26.61 11.89
N GLU A 230 4.67 26.80 12.49
CA GLU A 230 5.33 25.75 13.28
C GLU A 230 4.47 25.32 14.47
N ARG A 231 3.90 26.28 15.20
CA ARG A 231 2.97 26.01 16.32
C ARG A 231 1.69 25.30 15.85
N GLU A 232 1.17 25.72 14.70
CA GLU A 232 0.00 25.08 14.08
C GLU A 232 0.31 23.65 13.67
N TYR A 233 1.48 23.39 13.08
CA TYR A 233 1.94 22.04 12.73
C TYR A 233 2.05 21.14 13.96
N ASP A 234 2.65 21.61 15.05
CA ASP A 234 2.81 20.82 16.27
C ASP A 234 1.46 20.45 16.86
N LYS A 235 0.49 21.36 16.86
CA LYS A 235 -0.89 21.09 17.27
C LYS A 235 -1.57 20.07 16.36
N ALA A 236 -1.56 20.29 15.06
CA ALA A 236 -2.17 19.37 14.07
C ALA A 236 -1.57 17.97 14.18
N ARG A 237 -0.24 17.87 14.37
CA ARG A 237 0.47 16.62 14.57
C ARG A 237 0.03 15.89 15.84
N ALA A 238 -0.14 16.61 16.94
CA ALA A 238 -0.60 16.02 18.19
C ALA A 238 -2.03 15.50 18.09
N ASP A 239 -2.92 16.28 17.45
CA ASP A 239 -4.31 15.90 17.25
C ASP A 239 -4.44 14.69 16.31
N ALA A 240 -3.74 14.67 15.18
CA ALA A 240 -3.73 13.54 14.25
C ALA A 240 -3.22 12.25 14.94
N LYS A 241 -2.14 12.32 15.72
CA LYS A 241 -1.64 11.16 16.47
C LYS A 241 -2.62 10.66 17.53
N ARG A 242 -3.28 11.57 18.22
CA ARG A 242 -4.27 11.22 19.23
C ARG A 242 -5.44 10.44 18.63
N ILE A 243 -6.01 10.92 17.53
CA ILE A 243 -7.12 10.24 16.86
C ILE A 243 -6.67 8.90 16.28
N ASN A 244 -5.53 8.85 15.60
CA ASN A 244 -4.96 7.59 15.10
C ASN A 244 -4.75 6.54 16.22
N ALA A 245 -4.41 6.97 17.43
CA ALA A 245 -4.28 6.07 18.58
C ALA A 245 -5.63 5.55 19.09
N PHE A 246 -6.69 6.36 19.06
CA PHE A 246 -8.03 5.90 19.44
C PHE A 246 -8.61 4.86 18.48
N GLU A 247 -8.22 4.87 17.24
CA GLU A 247 -8.63 3.87 16.24
C GLU A 247 -7.94 2.50 16.43
N GLN A 248 -6.93 2.42 17.29
CA GLN A 248 -6.25 1.18 17.62
C GLN A 248 -6.84 0.59 18.91
N ALA A 249 -7.26 -0.68 18.84
CA ALA A 249 -7.62 -1.39 20.07
C ALA A 249 -6.40 -1.42 21.00
N THR A 250 -6.59 -1.00 22.25
CA THR A 250 -5.56 -1.12 23.27
C THR A 250 -5.25 -2.62 23.47
N PRO A 251 -3.99 -3.05 23.31
CA PRO A 251 -3.61 -4.41 23.65
C PRO A 251 -4.04 -4.70 25.10
N PRO A 252 -4.60 -5.88 25.41
CA PRO A 252 -4.89 -6.22 26.79
C PRO A 252 -3.60 -6.07 27.59
N GLU A 253 -3.72 -5.38 28.73
CA GLU A 253 -2.58 -5.20 29.61
C GLU A 253 -2.06 -6.58 30.04
N PRO A 254 -0.76 -6.87 29.91
CA PRO A 254 -0.23 -8.16 30.32
C PRO A 254 -0.54 -8.35 31.80
N GLU A 255 -1.15 -9.49 32.16
CA GLU A 255 -1.46 -9.79 33.56
C GLU A 255 -0.17 -9.66 34.38
N PRO A 256 -0.18 -8.85 35.46
CA PRO A 256 1.02 -8.65 36.24
C PRO A 256 1.52 -10.00 36.79
N PRO A 257 2.84 -10.24 36.81
CA PRO A 257 3.44 -11.54 37.17
C PRO A 257 3.02 -12.07 38.55
N TRP A 258 2.65 -11.16 39.48
CA TRP A 258 2.17 -11.55 40.79
C TRP A 258 0.74 -12.14 40.77
N LEU A 259 -0.08 -11.77 39.79
CA LEU A 259 -1.41 -12.34 39.58
C LEU A 259 -1.34 -13.75 39.01
N THR A 260 -0.52 -13.92 37.95
CA THR A 260 -0.26 -15.23 37.36
C THR A 260 0.45 -16.18 38.35
N GLY A 261 1.34 -15.66 39.20
CA GLY A 261 1.99 -16.42 40.27
C GLY A 261 0.99 -16.91 41.32
N ARG A 262 -0.06 -16.14 41.63
CA ARG A 262 -1.11 -16.51 42.59
C ARG A 262 -1.97 -17.67 42.07
N TYR A 263 -2.29 -17.69 40.77
CA TYR A 263 -3.04 -18.78 40.14
C TYR A 263 -2.16 -20.02 39.85
N ALA A 264 -0.85 -19.86 39.65
CA ALA A 264 0.07 -20.98 39.48
C ALA A 264 0.32 -21.74 40.77
N GLY A 265 0.25 -21.05 41.93
CA GLY A 265 0.40 -21.66 43.25
C GLY A 265 -0.75 -22.59 43.64
N ASP A 266 -1.95 -22.37 43.12
CA ASP A 266 -3.15 -23.14 43.51
C ASP A 266 -3.30 -24.47 42.73
N ARG A 267 -2.49 -24.72 41.68
CA ARG A 267 -2.52 -25.98 40.94
C ARG A 267 -1.66 -27.10 41.50
N GLY A 268 -0.98 -26.89 42.66
CA GLY A 268 0.04 -27.79 43.18
C GLY A 268 -0.18 -28.39 44.56
N GLN A 269 -1.20 -28.00 45.33
CA GLN A 269 -1.40 -28.53 46.67
C GLN A 269 -2.53 -29.56 46.71
N ASN A 270 -2.24 -30.73 46.22
CA ASN A 270 -2.95 -31.96 46.58
C ASN A 270 -2.52 -32.35 48.00
N TRP A 271 -3.21 -31.81 49.02
CA TRP A 271 -3.04 -32.22 50.43
C TRP A 271 -3.46 -33.66 50.51
N ARG A 272 -2.51 -34.57 50.35
CA ARG A 272 -2.69 -35.96 50.82
C ARG A 272 -2.86 -35.90 52.36
N ARG A 273 -4.07 -36.07 52.74
CA ARG A 273 -4.52 -36.28 54.11
C ARG A 273 -3.71 -37.44 54.67
N PHE A 274 -2.80 -37.18 55.61
CA PHE A 274 -2.23 -38.18 56.46
C PHE A 274 -3.31 -38.61 57.45
N GLY A 275 -3.97 -39.75 57.12
CA GLY A 275 -4.74 -40.53 58.07
C GLY A 275 -3.80 -41.55 58.66
N GLY A 276 -3.32 -41.31 59.85
CA GLY A 276 -2.70 -42.32 60.67
C GLY A 276 -3.73 -43.15 61.46
N SER A 277 -3.46 -44.39 61.59
CA SER A 277 -3.78 -45.21 62.74
C SER A 277 -2.68 -46.18 62.99
#